data_5f02dd6bb31795e2ce45e52bbd7caf00
#
_entry.id   5f02dd6bb31795e2ce45e52bbd7caf00
#
_cell.length_a   1.000
_cell.length_b   1.000
_cell.length_c   1.000
_cell.angle_alpha   90.00
_cell.angle_beta   90.00
_cell.angle_gamma   90.00
#
_symmetry.space_group_name_H-M   'P 1'
#
loop_
_entity.id
_entity.type
_entity.pdbx_description
1 polymer ?
#
loop_
_entity_poly.entity_id
_entity_poly.type
_entity_poly.pdbx_seq_one_letter_code
_entity_poly.pdbx_strand_id
1 'polypeptide(L)'
;WRTIAVLSVIVGTAALGMTLIMIVGGIDLSVGSAVALVTVLAASLVGGFDLPVPLLPGALGGDLLRRLAGGDSLAVPPVPLPVAMVAGVLLGGLCGLVNGALITRLNVVPFIVTLGTMKAFRGLAKWSAGSTSVYIDDADKAPWFKGLLATDAALPPG
;
A
#
# COMPACT_ATOMS: atom_id res chain seq x y z
N TRP A 1 -14.57 22.84 0.49
CA TRP A 1 -13.60 23.01 -0.59
C TRP A 1 -12.36 22.14 -0.41
N ARG A 2 -11.80 22.01 0.80
CA ARG A 2 -10.60 21.18 1.07
C ARG A 2 -10.82 19.71 0.72
N THR A 3 -11.94 19.14 1.10
CA THR A 3 -12.28 17.72 0.78
C THR A 3 -12.34 17.51 -0.74
N ILE A 4 -12.96 18.44 -1.46
CA ILE A 4 -13.01 18.39 -2.93
C ILE A 4 -11.60 18.45 -3.51
N ALA A 5 -10.75 19.37 -3.02
CA ALA A 5 -9.38 19.49 -3.49
C ALA A 5 -8.56 18.22 -3.25
N VAL A 6 -8.64 17.62 -2.05
CA VAL A 6 -7.93 16.38 -1.73
C VAL A 6 -8.40 15.22 -2.63
N LEU A 7 -9.71 15.04 -2.78
CA LEU A 7 -10.25 14.01 -3.66
C LEU A 7 -9.85 14.23 -5.13
N SER A 8 -9.85 15.49 -5.59
CA SER A 8 -9.42 15.83 -6.96
C SER A 8 -7.96 15.52 -7.20
N VAL A 9 -7.07 15.74 -6.23
CA VAL A 9 -5.65 15.38 -6.34
C VAL A 9 -5.48 13.87 -6.43
N ILE A 10 -6.16 13.12 -5.59
CA ILE A 10 -6.08 11.64 -5.60
C ILE A 10 -6.56 11.09 -6.95
N VAL A 11 -7.75 11.50 -7.38
CA VAL A 11 -8.33 11.05 -8.66
C VAL A 11 -7.48 11.53 -9.84
N GLY A 12 -7.02 12.78 -9.82
CA GLY A 12 -6.17 13.36 -10.87
C GLY A 12 -4.85 12.62 -11.02
N THR A 13 -4.18 12.29 -9.92
CA THR A 13 -2.92 11.53 -9.95
C THR A 13 -3.14 10.12 -10.52
N ALA A 14 -4.20 9.45 -10.09
CA ALA A 14 -4.58 8.14 -10.62
C ALA A 14 -4.91 8.21 -12.12
N ALA A 15 -5.64 9.25 -12.56
CA ALA A 15 -6.01 9.45 -13.94
C ALA A 15 -4.79 9.69 -14.85
N LEU A 16 -3.79 10.45 -14.38
CA LEU A 16 -2.53 10.64 -15.11
C LEU A 16 -1.80 9.30 -15.32
N GLY A 17 -1.69 8.49 -14.28
CA GLY A 17 -1.11 7.14 -14.39
C GLY A 17 -1.86 6.25 -15.39
N MET A 18 -3.19 6.23 -15.31
CA MET A 18 -4.03 5.46 -16.23
C MET A 18 -3.93 5.96 -17.68
N THR A 19 -3.79 7.27 -17.89
CA THR A 19 -3.62 7.86 -19.23
C THR A 19 -2.32 7.35 -19.88
N LEU A 20 -1.21 7.29 -19.13
CA LEU A 20 0.04 6.74 -19.66
C LEU A 20 -0.10 5.27 -20.08
N ILE A 21 -0.82 4.47 -19.31
CA ILE A 21 -1.07 3.06 -19.63
C ILE A 21 -1.94 2.93 -20.89
N MET A 22 -2.97 3.78 -21.03
CA MET A 22 -3.84 3.79 -22.22
C MET A 22 -3.10 4.23 -23.49
N ILE A 23 -2.15 5.17 -23.39
CA ILE A 23 -1.32 5.61 -24.54
C ILE A 23 -0.51 4.43 -25.09
N VAL A 24 -0.04 3.53 -24.22
CA VAL A 24 0.70 2.31 -24.61
C VAL A 24 -0.25 1.21 -25.13
N GLY A 25 -1.55 1.44 -25.12
CA GLY A 25 -2.57 0.47 -25.55
C GLY A 25 -2.92 -0.58 -24.49
N GLY A 26 -2.59 -0.32 -23.21
CA GLY A 26 -2.90 -1.20 -22.10
C GLY A 26 -4.12 -0.75 -21.30
N ILE A 27 -4.70 -1.69 -20.55
CA ILE A 27 -5.69 -1.43 -19.50
C ILE A 27 -5.17 -2.04 -18.23
N ASP A 28 -5.02 -1.23 -17.16
CA ASP A 28 -4.59 -1.71 -15.86
C ASP A 28 -5.77 -1.72 -14.87
N LEU A 29 -6.22 -2.92 -14.53
CA LEU A 29 -7.27 -3.14 -13.54
C LEU A 29 -6.71 -3.28 -12.11
N SER A 30 -5.40 -3.36 -11.97
CA SER A 30 -4.75 -3.61 -10.67
C SER A 30 -4.57 -2.35 -9.82
N VAL A 31 -4.71 -1.16 -10.39
CA VAL A 31 -4.45 0.13 -9.73
C VAL A 31 -5.15 0.24 -8.38
N GLY A 32 -6.46 -0.04 -8.31
CA GLY A 32 -7.22 0.04 -7.05
C GLY A 32 -6.72 -0.93 -5.97
N SER A 33 -6.28 -2.13 -6.37
CA SER A 33 -5.73 -3.12 -5.43
C SER A 33 -4.29 -2.80 -5.02
N ALA A 34 -3.51 -2.21 -5.91
CA ALA A 34 -2.17 -1.71 -5.59
C ALA A 34 -2.26 -0.55 -4.60
N VAL A 35 -3.16 0.41 -4.81
CA VAL A 35 -3.43 1.50 -3.85
C VAL A 35 -3.83 0.93 -2.49
N ALA A 36 -4.75 -0.04 -2.44
CA ALA A 36 -5.16 -0.66 -1.19
C ALA A 36 -3.97 -1.34 -0.47
N LEU A 37 -3.12 -2.07 -1.20
CA LEU A 37 -1.94 -2.71 -0.64
C LEU A 37 -0.94 -1.68 -0.08
N VAL A 38 -0.64 -0.64 -0.85
CA VAL A 38 0.26 0.45 -0.44
C VAL A 38 -0.27 1.16 0.79
N THR A 39 -1.57 1.46 0.83
CA THR A 39 -2.20 2.17 1.96
C THR A 39 -2.15 1.32 3.23
N VAL A 40 -2.49 0.03 3.15
CA VAL A 40 -2.43 -0.87 4.30
C VAL A 40 -1.01 -0.98 4.84
N LEU A 41 -0.03 -1.22 3.95
CA LEU A 41 1.37 -1.36 4.38
C LEU A 41 1.93 -0.04 4.94
N ALA A 42 1.62 1.10 4.34
CA ALA A 42 2.03 2.40 4.87
C ALA A 42 1.42 2.67 6.25
N ALA A 43 0.14 2.36 6.43
CA ALA A 43 -0.53 2.50 7.73
C ALA A 43 0.07 1.56 8.79
N SER A 44 0.35 0.32 8.42
CA SER A 44 1.02 -0.66 9.29
C SER A 44 2.43 -0.19 9.69
N LEU A 45 3.21 0.38 8.77
CA LEU A 45 4.53 0.92 9.06
C LEU A 45 4.47 2.08 10.06
N VAL A 46 3.48 2.95 9.96
CA VAL A 46 3.30 4.07 10.90
C VAL A 46 2.84 3.58 12.28
N GLY A 47 1.94 2.60 12.31
CA GLY A 47 1.43 2.00 13.55
C GLY A 47 2.43 1.06 14.24
N GLY A 48 3.37 0.51 13.49
CA GLY A 48 4.14 -0.68 13.88
C GLY A 48 3.31 -1.95 13.69
N PHE A 49 3.93 -3.04 13.33
CA PHE A 49 3.25 -4.33 13.15
C PHE A 49 4.18 -5.50 13.40
N ASP A 50 3.59 -6.64 13.76
CA ASP A 50 4.31 -7.89 13.94
C ASP A 50 4.22 -8.72 12.65
N LEU A 51 5.36 -8.96 12.01
CA LEU A 51 5.43 -9.84 10.84
C LEU A 51 5.54 -11.30 11.31
N PRO A 52 4.56 -12.16 11.02
CA PRO A 52 4.67 -13.57 11.39
C PRO A 52 5.78 -14.26 10.57
N VAL A 53 6.80 -14.74 11.26
CA VAL A 53 7.98 -15.41 10.66
C VAL A 53 7.65 -16.71 9.88
N PRO A 54 6.56 -17.47 10.19
CA PRO A 54 6.24 -18.70 9.46
C PRO A 54 5.96 -18.52 7.96
N LEU A 55 5.86 -17.29 7.49
CA LEU A 55 5.63 -16.97 6.08
C LEU A 55 6.84 -17.07 5.18
N LEU A 56 8.03 -17.00 5.76
CA LEU A 56 9.24 -17.21 4.98
C LEU A 56 9.45 -18.72 4.84
N PRO A 57 9.42 -19.28 3.60
CA PRO A 57 9.65 -20.69 3.39
C PRO A 57 10.94 -21.11 4.12
N GLY A 58 10.92 -22.24 4.82
CA GLY A 58 12.07 -22.74 5.57
C GLY A 58 13.37 -22.83 4.74
N ALA A 59 13.23 -22.93 3.41
CA ALA A 59 14.32 -22.86 2.44
C ALA A 59 15.08 -21.51 2.40
N LEU A 60 14.47 -20.42 2.89
CA LEU A 60 15.07 -19.08 2.91
C LEU A 60 15.55 -18.64 4.30
N GLY A 61 15.82 -19.57 5.20
CA GLY A 61 16.41 -19.26 6.50
C GLY A 61 15.39 -18.85 7.57
N GLY A 62 14.16 -19.37 7.50
CA GLY A 62 13.13 -19.14 8.51
C GLY A 62 13.61 -19.45 9.94
N ASP A 63 14.45 -20.47 10.13
CA ASP A 63 15.05 -20.80 11.43
C ASP A 63 16.10 -19.76 11.88
N LEU A 64 16.84 -19.17 10.93
CA LEU A 64 17.78 -18.09 11.22
C LEU A 64 17.03 -16.82 11.62
N LEU A 65 15.98 -16.47 10.89
CA LEU A 65 15.14 -15.32 11.20
C LEU A 65 14.39 -15.46 12.53
N ARG A 66 13.89 -16.65 12.84
CA ARG A 66 13.33 -16.96 14.17
C ARG A 66 14.34 -16.72 15.30
N ARG A 67 15.59 -17.14 15.10
CA ARG A 67 16.67 -16.93 16.08
C ARG A 67 17.04 -15.46 16.22
N LEU A 68 17.05 -14.71 15.12
CA LEU A 68 17.36 -13.28 15.11
C LEU A 68 16.20 -12.43 15.65
N ALA A 69 14.96 -12.83 15.40
CA ALA A 69 13.76 -12.16 15.91
C ALA A 69 13.47 -12.45 17.38
N GLY A 70 14.09 -13.51 17.96
CA GLY A 70 13.83 -13.91 19.32
C GLY A 70 12.43 -14.51 19.56
N GLY A 71 11.71 -14.90 18.48
CA GLY A 71 10.35 -15.43 18.57
C GLY A 71 9.72 -15.75 17.21
N ASP A 72 8.42 -16.02 17.22
CA ASP A 72 7.63 -16.37 16.02
C ASP A 72 7.17 -15.15 15.21
N SER A 73 7.46 -13.93 15.65
CA SER A 73 7.15 -12.68 14.97
C SER A 73 8.33 -11.73 14.99
N LEU A 74 8.52 -11.03 13.88
CA LEU A 74 9.46 -9.92 13.78
C LEU A 74 8.68 -8.63 14.04
N ALA A 75 8.92 -8.00 15.21
CA ALA A 75 8.34 -6.71 15.54
C ALA A 75 8.98 -5.62 14.67
N VAL A 76 8.19 -5.00 13.81
CA VAL A 76 8.61 -3.81 13.06
C VAL A 76 8.20 -2.58 13.87
N PRO A 77 9.17 -1.81 14.39
CA PRO A 77 8.86 -0.62 15.17
C PRO A 77 8.16 0.43 14.29
N PRO A 78 7.32 1.29 14.89
CA PRO A 78 6.68 2.37 14.15
C PRO A 78 7.70 3.30 13.53
N VAL A 79 7.52 3.61 12.25
CA VAL A 79 8.40 4.52 11.51
C VAL A 79 7.76 5.90 11.32
N PRO A 80 8.56 6.96 11.19
CA PRO A 80 8.05 8.29 10.90
C PRO A 80 7.25 8.32 9.59
N LEU A 81 6.17 9.11 9.56
CA LEU A 81 5.29 9.22 8.40
C LEU A 81 6.02 9.49 7.07
N PRO A 82 7.04 10.36 6.97
CA PRO A 82 7.76 10.57 5.72
C PRO A 82 8.44 9.30 5.18
N VAL A 83 8.96 8.46 6.08
CA VAL A 83 9.58 7.18 5.71
C VAL A 83 8.52 6.22 5.18
N ALA A 84 7.37 6.13 5.85
CA ALA A 84 6.25 5.31 5.37
C ALA A 84 5.71 5.79 4.01
N MET A 85 5.70 7.09 3.75
CA MET A 85 5.31 7.65 2.45
C MET A 85 6.29 7.23 1.34
N VAL A 86 7.60 7.35 1.59
CA VAL A 86 8.63 6.91 0.63
C VAL A 86 8.52 5.40 0.37
N ALA A 87 8.36 4.59 1.43
CA ALA A 87 8.14 3.16 1.31
C ALA A 87 6.88 2.83 0.47
N GLY A 88 5.80 3.59 0.67
CA GLY A 88 4.58 3.45 -0.13
C GLY A 88 4.80 3.73 -1.62
N VAL A 89 5.54 4.79 -1.95
CA VAL A 89 5.88 5.12 -3.35
C VAL A 89 6.73 4.01 -3.97
N LEU A 90 7.74 3.52 -3.25
CA LEU A 90 8.60 2.43 -3.72
C LEU A 90 7.80 1.14 -3.94
N LEU A 91 6.89 0.81 -3.03
CA LEU A 91 6.03 -0.36 -3.16
C LEU A 91 5.07 -0.23 -4.34
N GLY A 92 4.46 0.95 -4.54
CA GLY A 92 3.65 1.22 -5.72
C GLY A 92 4.43 1.08 -7.02
N GLY A 93 5.66 1.60 -7.06
CA GLY A 93 6.60 1.42 -8.17
C GLY A 93 6.93 -0.07 -8.40
N LEU A 94 7.13 -0.84 -7.34
CA LEU A 94 7.36 -2.29 -7.42
C LEU A 94 6.14 -3.03 -8.01
N CYS A 95 4.93 -2.68 -7.58
CA CYS A 95 3.71 -3.25 -8.16
C CYS A 95 3.62 -2.97 -9.67
N GLY A 96 3.93 -1.74 -10.09
CA GLY A 96 3.99 -1.37 -11.50
C GLY A 96 5.08 -2.10 -12.26
N LEU A 97 6.26 -2.27 -11.66
CA LEU A 97 7.37 -3.03 -12.23
C LEU A 97 7.01 -4.50 -12.45
N VAL A 98 6.34 -5.12 -11.49
CA VAL A 98 5.86 -6.50 -11.61
C VAL A 98 4.88 -6.63 -12.77
N ASN A 99 3.90 -5.75 -12.87
CA ASN A 99 2.95 -5.74 -13.99
C ASN A 99 3.67 -5.55 -15.33
N GLY A 100 4.53 -4.54 -15.43
CA GLY A 100 5.29 -4.26 -16.65
C GLY A 100 6.20 -5.43 -17.05
N ALA A 101 6.90 -6.03 -16.11
CA ALA A 101 7.76 -7.18 -16.36
C ALA A 101 6.97 -8.42 -16.83
N LEU A 102 5.82 -8.69 -16.23
CA LEU A 102 4.96 -9.80 -16.65
C LEU A 102 4.41 -9.58 -18.07
N ILE A 103 3.94 -8.37 -18.37
CA ILE A 103 3.42 -8.03 -19.70
C ILE A 103 4.51 -8.17 -20.75
N THR A 104 5.69 -7.60 -20.51
CA THR A 104 6.75 -7.53 -21.52
C THR A 104 7.49 -8.86 -21.66
N ARG A 105 7.77 -9.59 -20.58
CA ARG A 105 8.53 -10.85 -20.64
C ARG A 105 7.70 -12.03 -21.10
N LEU A 106 6.42 -12.06 -20.70
CA LEU A 106 5.51 -13.15 -21.10
C LEU A 106 4.75 -12.85 -22.39
N ASN A 107 4.87 -11.63 -22.91
CA ASN A 107 4.17 -11.15 -24.10
C ASN A 107 2.66 -11.39 -24.04
N VAL A 108 2.07 -11.20 -22.85
CA VAL A 108 0.66 -11.41 -22.56
C VAL A 108 -0.09 -10.08 -22.59
N VAL A 109 -1.34 -10.14 -23.01
CA VAL A 109 -2.21 -8.95 -23.04
C VAL A 109 -2.28 -8.29 -21.65
N PRO A 110 -2.07 -6.97 -21.54
CA PRO A 110 -2.05 -6.24 -20.26
C PRO A 110 -3.26 -6.51 -19.37
N PHE A 111 -4.44 -6.58 -19.94
CA PHE A 111 -5.70 -6.86 -19.24
C PHE A 111 -5.66 -8.17 -18.44
N ILE A 112 -5.13 -9.25 -18.99
CA ILE A 112 -5.07 -10.56 -18.33
C ILE A 112 -4.12 -10.51 -17.15
N VAL A 113 -2.94 -9.91 -17.34
CA VAL A 113 -1.92 -9.77 -16.30
C VAL A 113 -2.47 -8.94 -15.15
N THR A 114 -3.05 -7.77 -15.44
CA THR A 114 -3.53 -6.86 -14.41
C THR A 114 -4.76 -7.39 -13.68
N LEU A 115 -5.58 -8.21 -14.32
CA LEU A 115 -6.67 -8.94 -13.64
C LEU A 115 -6.13 -9.94 -12.62
N GLY A 116 -5.08 -10.68 -12.97
CA GLY A 116 -4.41 -11.63 -12.08
C GLY A 116 -3.74 -10.91 -10.89
N THR A 117 -2.94 -9.87 -11.19
CA THR A 117 -2.25 -9.09 -10.15
C THR A 117 -3.22 -8.31 -9.27
N MET A 118 -4.36 -7.86 -9.79
CA MET A 118 -5.43 -7.27 -8.99
C MET A 118 -5.88 -8.21 -7.85
N LYS A 119 -6.08 -9.48 -8.15
CA LYS A 119 -6.47 -10.47 -7.12
C LYS A 119 -5.31 -10.75 -6.16
N ALA A 120 -4.09 -10.86 -6.66
CA ALA A 120 -2.90 -11.08 -5.86
C ALA A 120 -2.66 -9.91 -4.88
N PHE A 121 -2.64 -8.65 -5.36
CA PHE A 121 -2.44 -7.48 -4.51
C PHE A 121 -3.55 -7.30 -3.48
N ARG A 122 -4.81 -7.56 -3.87
CA ARG A 122 -5.93 -7.54 -2.93
C ARG A 122 -5.82 -8.63 -1.87
N GLY A 123 -5.37 -9.82 -2.25
CA GLY A 123 -5.10 -10.91 -1.32
C GLY A 123 -4.00 -10.54 -0.32
N LEU A 124 -2.88 -10.00 -0.81
CA LEU A 124 -1.77 -9.52 0.01
C LEU A 124 -2.20 -8.39 0.95
N ALA A 125 -2.98 -7.42 0.47
CA ALA A 125 -3.50 -6.33 1.31
C ALA A 125 -4.37 -6.86 2.45
N LYS A 126 -5.30 -7.76 2.16
CA LYS A 126 -6.16 -8.38 3.18
C LYS A 126 -5.36 -9.20 4.18
N TRP A 127 -4.41 -9.96 3.67
CA TRP A 127 -3.58 -10.80 4.50
C TRP A 127 -2.68 -9.97 5.43
N SER A 128 -2.01 -8.92 4.92
CA SER A 128 -1.17 -8.02 5.73
C SER A 128 -1.96 -7.24 6.78
N ALA A 129 -3.24 -6.97 6.53
CA ALA A 129 -4.15 -6.34 7.48
C ALA A 129 -4.75 -7.33 8.49
N GLY A 130 -4.42 -8.63 8.45
CA GLY A 130 -5.08 -9.66 9.27
C GLY A 130 -6.59 -9.73 9.02
N SER A 131 -7.07 -9.32 7.84
CA SER A 131 -8.49 -9.18 7.47
C SER A 131 -9.29 -8.19 8.33
N THR A 132 -8.60 -7.29 9.03
CA THR A 132 -9.18 -6.20 9.84
C THR A 132 -8.89 -4.84 9.21
N SER A 133 -9.58 -3.80 9.68
CA SER A 133 -9.27 -2.44 9.27
C SER A 133 -8.04 -1.94 10.03
N VAL A 134 -7.05 -1.43 9.30
CA VAL A 134 -5.86 -0.83 9.90
C VAL A 134 -6.13 0.66 10.09
N TYR A 135 -6.14 1.09 11.35
CA TYR A 135 -6.29 2.49 11.73
C TYR A 135 -4.96 3.04 12.25
N ILE A 136 -4.64 4.27 11.88
CA ILE A 136 -3.52 5.00 12.48
C ILE A 136 -4.09 5.68 13.73
N ASP A 137 -3.98 5.01 14.88
CA ASP A 137 -4.62 5.45 16.12
C ASP A 137 -3.83 6.58 16.83
N ASP A 138 -2.58 6.79 16.45
CA ASP A 138 -1.74 7.81 17.04
C ASP A 138 -1.98 9.20 16.43
N ALA A 139 -2.86 9.92 17.09
CA ALA A 139 -3.10 11.34 16.84
C ALA A 139 -1.81 12.19 16.90
N ASP A 140 -0.82 11.73 17.62
CA ASP A 140 0.39 12.48 17.95
C ASP A 140 1.55 12.24 16.99
N LYS A 141 1.51 11.18 16.17
CA LYS A 141 2.63 10.82 15.28
C LYS A 141 2.85 11.75 14.10
N ALA A 142 1.84 12.51 13.69
CA ALA A 142 1.99 13.52 12.64
C ALA A 142 0.95 14.65 12.77
N PRO A 143 1.09 15.55 13.76
CA PRO A 143 0.12 16.62 13.99
C PRO A 143 -0.01 17.56 12.79
N TRP A 144 1.06 17.77 12.03
CA TRP A 144 1.06 18.55 10.78
C TRP A 144 0.22 17.90 9.66
N PHE A 145 0.24 16.57 9.56
CA PHE A 145 -0.52 15.83 8.55
C PHE A 145 -2.02 15.84 8.89
N LYS A 146 -2.36 15.76 10.19
CA LYS A 146 -3.73 15.96 10.66
C LYS A 146 -4.23 17.37 10.35
N GLY A 147 -3.42 18.39 10.59
CA GLY A 147 -3.77 19.77 10.25
C GLY A 147 -4.02 19.97 8.75
N LEU A 148 -3.34 19.19 7.89
CA LEU A 148 -3.57 19.18 6.44
C LEU A 148 -4.87 18.47 6.05
N LEU A 149 -5.20 17.38 6.74
CA LEU A 149 -6.38 16.56 6.42
C LEU A 149 -7.59 16.84 7.30
N ALA A 150 -7.40 17.47 8.47
CA ALA A 150 -8.50 17.85 9.34
C ALA A 150 -9.43 18.80 8.59
N THR A 151 -10.53 18.25 8.16
CA THR A 151 -11.71 19.03 7.86
C THR A 151 -12.28 19.44 9.21
N ASP A 152 -11.79 20.56 9.78
CA ASP A 152 -12.48 21.24 10.86
C ASP A 152 -13.80 21.80 10.31
N ALA A 153 -14.70 20.90 9.99
CA ALA A 153 -16.10 21.18 10.08
C ALA A 153 -16.42 21.10 11.58
N ALA A 154 -16.08 22.14 12.30
CA ALA A 154 -16.83 22.50 13.48
C ALA A 154 -18.27 22.61 13.01
N LEU A 155 -19.04 21.52 13.18
CA LEU A 155 -20.50 21.60 13.06
C LEU A 155 -20.91 22.70 14.03
N PRO A 156 -21.65 23.73 13.60
CA PRO A 156 -22.16 24.72 14.51
C PRO A 156 -22.96 23.99 15.59
N PRO A 157 -22.83 24.39 16.87
CA PRO A 157 -23.64 23.82 17.91
C PRO A 157 -25.11 24.01 17.55
N GLY A 158 -25.85 22.88 17.42
CA GLY A 158 -27.27 22.84 17.19
C GLY A 158 -28.08 23.32 18.42
#